data_6725d501b42061c3757fef0c64d5b7ea
#
_entry.id   6725d501b42061c3757fef0c64d5b7ea
#
_cell.length_a   1.000
_cell.length_b   1.000
_cell.length_c   1.000
_cell.angle_alpha   90.00
_cell.angle_beta   90.00
_cell.angle_gamma   90.00
#
_symmetry.space_group_name_H-M   'P 1'
#
loop_
_entity.id
_entity.type
_entity.pdbx_description
1 polymer ?
#
loop_
_entity_poly.entity_id
_entity_poly.type
_entity_poly.pdbx_seq_one_letter_code
_entity_poly.pdbx_strand_id
1 'polypeptide(L)'
;MKKIFVLFIFCQLTFAQKTSVTTVLHFSGKIDKYPIELTVNVSQGKDSVYGSYYYTKNGKDMSISLKGILKNEEIKLIETSYISTKKGNVAKNTGSFSLKLKSNYELNGIWQNEKKDKQFDVTLQCLENLAEFNQKNYTYKFNIYKGKVENFNNQLSDYYMIDRLDIYNSKKEKIQTLSGFKNALSDNIGQVELEDINFDGLLDIKIYIYFPDRIRDDGSFLYYIYDKTKKEFVRNTKLEKLEYLFFDAKNKEFVRYEADGSGNEHDMYYKWSNNNFYLIREVKAFEDSSKTLYTEYQIKNNKSVKVKEYEK
;
A
#
# COMPACT_ATOMS: atom_id res chain seq x y z
N MET A 1 -3.01 18.94 65.41
CA MET A 1 -2.11 18.61 64.26
C MET A 1 -2.97 18.20 63.07
N LYS A 2 -3.13 19.10 62.07
CA LYS A 2 -3.87 18.84 60.83
C LYS A 2 -2.90 18.16 59.85
N LYS A 3 -3.16 16.92 59.48
CA LYS A 3 -2.41 16.20 58.42
C LYS A 3 -2.91 16.71 57.09
N ILE A 4 -2.04 17.43 56.33
CA ILE A 4 -2.26 17.85 54.94
C ILE A 4 -1.92 16.64 54.09
N PHE A 5 -2.93 16.05 53.42
CA PHE A 5 -2.76 15.02 52.41
C PHE A 5 -2.48 15.74 51.09
N VAL A 6 -1.23 15.71 50.63
CA VAL A 6 -0.86 16.20 49.31
C VAL A 6 -1.14 15.09 48.31
N LEU A 7 -2.24 15.25 47.55
CA LEU A 7 -2.59 14.36 46.46
C LEU A 7 -1.73 14.72 45.25
N PHE A 8 -0.67 13.94 45.00
CA PHE A 8 0.09 14.03 43.74
C PHE A 8 -0.78 13.47 42.60
N ILE A 9 -1.47 14.36 41.89
CA ILE A 9 -2.08 14.00 40.60
C ILE A 9 -0.95 13.89 39.57
N PHE A 10 -0.52 12.67 39.30
CA PHE A 10 0.30 12.37 38.13
C PHE A 10 -0.59 12.60 36.90
N CYS A 11 -0.55 13.83 36.34
CA CYS A 11 -0.98 14.06 34.96
C CYS A 11 -0.05 13.27 34.05
N GLN A 12 -0.46 12.05 33.72
CA GLN A 12 0.13 11.36 32.56
C GLN A 12 -0.29 12.20 31.35
N LEU A 13 0.65 13.01 30.84
CA LEU A 13 0.55 13.62 29.52
C LEU A 13 0.54 12.46 28.51
N THR A 14 -0.63 11.94 28.22
CA THR A 14 -0.84 11.07 27.07
C THR A 14 -0.64 11.94 25.83
N PHE A 15 0.56 11.96 25.30
CA PHE A 15 0.78 12.44 23.95
C PHE A 15 -0.12 11.59 23.05
N ALA A 16 -1.14 12.23 22.46
CA ALA A 16 -1.98 11.59 21.47
C ALA A 16 -1.07 11.16 20.30
N GLN A 17 -0.70 9.89 20.26
CA GLN A 17 0.12 9.35 19.20
C GLN A 17 -0.67 9.44 17.90
N LYS A 18 -0.09 10.11 16.90
CA LYS A 18 -0.73 10.26 15.59
C LYS A 18 -0.62 8.94 14.84
N THR A 19 -1.76 8.39 14.47
CA THR A 19 -1.84 7.29 13.51
C THR A 19 -2.09 7.86 12.12
N SER A 20 -1.26 7.53 11.16
CA SER A 20 -1.49 7.82 9.74
C SER A 20 -2.17 6.61 9.10
N VAL A 21 -3.29 6.82 8.45
CA VAL A 21 -4.02 5.78 7.72
C VAL A 21 -4.13 6.19 6.27
N THR A 22 -3.64 5.34 5.38
CA THR A 22 -3.76 5.49 3.93
C THR A 22 -4.55 4.33 3.37
N THR A 23 -5.53 4.62 2.53
CA THR A 23 -6.29 3.60 1.80
C THR A 23 -5.86 3.62 0.34
N VAL A 24 -5.45 2.48 -0.17
CA VAL A 24 -5.14 2.25 -1.58
C VAL A 24 -6.38 1.68 -2.24
N LEU A 25 -6.91 2.36 -3.25
CA LEU A 25 -8.07 1.94 -4.03
C LEU A 25 -7.68 1.78 -5.49
N HIS A 26 -8.18 0.72 -6.09
CA HIS A 26 -7.93 0.41 -7.49
C HIS A 26 -9.20 0.57 -8.31
N PHE A 27 -9.05 1.16 -9.47
CA PHE A 27 -10.16 1.41 -10.40
C PHE A 27 -9.77 0.93 -11.79
N SER A 28 -10.71 0.27 -12.46
CA SER A 28 -10.58 -0.15 -13.85
C SER A 28 -11.67 0.49 -14.70
N GLY A 29 -11.33 0.94 -15.90
CA GLY A 29 -12.29 1.55 -16.80
C GLY A 29 -11.65 2.23 -17.99
N LYS A 30 -12.08 3.46 -18.35
CA LYS A 30 -11.61 4.11 -19.57
C LYS A 30 -11.64 5.64 -19.50
N ILE A 31 -10.76 6.24 -20.29
CA ILE A 31 -10.82 7.63 -20.74
C ILE A 31 -11.26 7.59 -22.21
N ASP A 32 -12.48 8.09 -22.53
CA ASP A 32 -13.13 7.91 -23.84
C ASP A 32 -13.18 6.42 -24.23
N LYS A 33 -12.46 6.02 -25.27
CA LYS A 33 -12.32 4.63 -25.74
C LYS A 33 -11.06 3.91 -25.23
N TYR A 34 -10.21 4.58 -24.48
CA TYR A 34 -8.92 4.05 -24.07
C TYR A 34 -9.02 3.42 -22.66
N PRO A 35 -8.86 2.10 -22.54
CA PRO A 35 -8.87 1.42 -21.25
C PRO A 35 -7.69 1.86 -20.38
N ILE A 36 -7.97 2.13 -19.10
CA ILE A 36 -6.98 2.48 -18.10
C ILE A 36 -7.19 1.71 -16.79
N GLU A 37 -6.12 1.59 -16.04
CA GLU A 37 -6.12 1.21 -14.62
C GLU A 37 -5.63 2.40 -13.81
N LEU A 38 -6.35 2.75 -12.76
CA LEU A 38 -6.05 3.86 -11.86
C LEU A 38 -5.89 3.34 -10.44
N THR A 39 -4.80 3.71 -9.77
CA THR A 39 -4.59 3.52 -8.33
C THR A 39 -4.63 4.86 -7.62
N VAL A 40 -5.38 4.94 -6.53
CA VAL A 40 -5.55 6.17 -5.74
C VAL A 40 -5.25 5.88 -4.27
N ASN A 41 -4.34 6.66 -3.69
CA ASN A 41 -3.97 6.62 -2.28
C ASN A 41 -4.65 7.77 -1.55
N VAL A 42 -5.58 7.44 -0.66
CA VAL A 42 -6.36 8.41 0.12
C VAL A 42 -5.91 8.38 1.58
N SER A 43 -5.37 9.50 2.07
CA SER A 43 -4.98 9.62 3.47
C SER A 43 -6.17 10.04 4.33
N GLN A 44 -6.47 9.27 5.38
CA GLN A 44 -7.59 9.56 6.28
C GLN A 44 -7.36 10.90 7.01
N GLY A 45 -8.39 11.74 7.04
CA GLY A 45 -8.33 13.06 7.69
C GLY A 45 -7.51 14.11 6.96
N LYS A 46 -7.12 13.84 5.71
CA LYS A 46 -6.47 14.81 4.81
C LYS A 46 -7.22 14.84 3.49
N ASP A 47 -7.25 16.01 2.86
CA ASP A 47 -7.82 16.14 1.51
C ASP A 47 -6.83 15.68 0.42
N SER A 48 -5.55 15.47 0.76
CA SER A 48 -4.53 15.09 -0.23
C SER A 48 -4.71 13.68 -0.74
N VAL A 49 -4.60 13.53 -2.06
CA VAL A 49 -4.68 12.28 -2.80
C VAL A 49 -3.47 12.16 -3.71
N TYR A 50 -2.89 10.97 -3.73
CA TYR A 50 -1.80 10.60 -4.64
C TYR A 50 -2.19 9.35 -5.38
N GLY A 51 -1.56 9.10 -6.53
CA GLY A 51 -1.82 7.87 -7.26
C GLY A 51 -1.07 7.81 -8.56
N SER A 52 -1.46 6.87 -9.39
CA SER A 52 -0.98 6.74 -10.76
C SER A 52 -2.01 6.03 -11.61
N TYR A 53 -1.92 6.21 -12.91
CA TYR A 53 -2.69 5.44 -13.86
C TYR A 53 -1.83 5.03 -15.04
N TYR A 54 -2.26 4.01 -15.75
CA TYR A 54 -1.66 3.63 -17.02
C TYR A 54 -2.71 3.16 -18.02
N TYR A 55 -2.40 3.37 -19.28
CA TYR A 55 -3.19 2.78 -20.37
C TYR A 55 -2.88 1.30 -20.45
N THR A 56 -3.90 0.43 -20.43
CA THR A 56 -3.70 -1.03 -20.36
C THR A 56 -2.85 -1.58 -21.50
N LYS A 57 -2.92 -0.95 -22.69
CA LYS A 57 -2.09 -1.32 -23.86
C LYS A 57 -0.59 -1.05 -23.67
N ASN A 58 -0.23 -0.09 -22.80
CA ASN A 58 1.15 0.32 -22.58
C ASN A 58 1.80 -0.43 -21.39
N GLY A 59 0.97 -1.06 -20.53
CA GLY A 59 1.44 -1.74 -19.32
C GLY A 59 1.76 -0.81 -18.14
N LYS A 60 1.98 -1.41 -16.99
CA LYS A 60 2.19 -0.72 -15.69
C LYS A 60 3.49 0.08 -15.65
N ASP A 61 4.51 -0.34 -16.39
CA ASP A 61 5.82 0.35 -16.45
C ASP A 61 5.72 1.76 -17.05
N MET A 62 4.65 2.03 -17.80
CA MET A 62 4.35 3.34 -18.38
C MET A 62 3.34 4.12 -17.52
N SER A 63 3.37 3.95 -16.22
CA SER A 63 2.46 4.64 -15.29
C SER A 63 2.73 6.14 -15.23
N ILE A 64 1.65 6.90 -15.17
CA ILE A 64 1.64 8.36 -15.11
C ILE A 64 1.24 8.76 -13.69
N SER A 65 2.07 9.57 -13.04
CA SER A 65 1.86 9.99 -11.65
C SER A 65 0.73 11.02 -11.53
N LEU A 66 -0.02 10.91 -10.44
CA LEU A 66 -1.13 11.78 -10.10
C LEU A 66 -0.97 12.34 -8.69
N LYS A 67 -1.34 13.61 -8.51
CA LYS A 67 -1.49 14.25 -7.19
C LYS A 67 -2.69 15.17 -7.20
N GLY A 68 -3.36 15.30 -6.07
CA GLY A 68 -4.53 16.17 -6.01
C GLY A 68 -5.23 16.19 -4.66
N ILE A 69 -6.52 16.41 -4.71
CA ILE A 69 -7.37 16.54 -3.53
C ILE A 69 -8.67 15.76 -3.70
N LEU A 70 -9.16 15.22 -2.57
CA LEU A 70 -10.50 14.65 -2.42
C LEU A 70 -11.29 15.53 -1.46
N LYS A 71 -12.38 16.11 -1.91
CA LYS A 71 -13.27 16.92 -1.07
C LYS A 71 -14.73 16.70 -1.49
N ASN A 72 -15.60 16.40 -0.54
CA ASN A 72 -17.04 16.21 -0.79
C ASN A 72 -17.33 15.23 -1.94
N GLU A 73 -16.66 14.08 -1.96
CA GLU A 73 -16.76 13.04 -3.01
C GLU A 73 -16.25 13.48 -4.40
N GLU A 74 -15.71 14.67 -4.53
CA GLU A 74 -15.02 15.12 -5.73
C GLU A 74 -13.52 14.90 -5.60
N ILE A 75 -12.93 14.28 -6.62
CA ILE A 75 -11.49 14.03 -6.75
C ILE A 75 -10.97 14.89 -7.89
N LYS A 76 -10.03 15.77 -7.59
CA LYS A 76 -9.31 16.57 -8.59
C LYS A 76 -7.85 16.13 -8.59
N LEU A 77 -7.38 15.58 -9.71
CA LEU A 77 -6.01 15.08 -9.86
C LEU A 77 -5.30 15.84 -10.97
N ILE A 78 -4.02 16.11 -10.76
CA ILE A 78 -3.12 16.68 -11.75
C ILE A 78 -2.18 15.56 -12.20
N GLU A 79 -2.13 15.37 -13.51
CA GLU A 79 -1.24 14.46 -14.19
C GLU A 79 0.15 15.10 -14.35
N THR A 80 1.19 14.38 -13.92
CA THR A 80 2.56 14.86 -14.03
C THR A 80 3.41 13.82 -14.74
N SER A 81 4.06 14.24 -15.82
CA SER A 81 5.04 13.44 -16.56
C SER A 81 6.41 14.09 -16.49
N TYR A 82 7.46 13.28 -16.55
CA TYR A 82 8.83 13.77 -16.60
C TYR A 82 9.28 13.88 -18.07
N ILE A 83 9.74 15.06 -18.44
CA ILE A 83 10.27 15.33 -19.78
C ILE A 83 11.77 15.48 -19.66
N SER A 84 12.51 14.66 -20.42
CA SER A 84 13.96 14.79 -20.53
C SER A 84 14.34 16.05 -21.28
N THR A 85 15.17 16.87 -20.68
CA THR A 85 15.75 18.10 -21.25
C THR A 85 17.27 18.02 -21.22
N LYS A 86 17.95 18.92 -21.92
CA LYS A 86 19.42 19.04 -21.84
C LYS A 86 19.94 19.33 -20.43
N LYS A 87 19.08 19.78 -19.50
CA LYS A 87 19.42 20.10 -18.10
C LYS A 87 18.95 19.01 -17.11
N GLY A 88 18.45 17.88 -17.58
CA GLY A 88 17.87 16.79 -16.78
C GLY A 88 16.36 16.65 -16.96
N ASN A 89 15.74 15.76 -16.18
CA ASN A 89 14.32 15.51 -16.22
C ASN A 89 13.55 16.63 -15.48
N VAL A 90 12.56 17.21 -16.15
CA VAL A 90 11.70 18.25 -15.60
C VAL A 90 10.28 17.71 -15.48
N ALA A 91 9.68 17.85 -14.31
CA ALA A 91 8.28 17.51 -14.08
C ALA A 91 7.39 18.52 -14.82
N LYS A 92 6.45 18.04 -15.63
CA LYS A 92 5.49 18.85 -16.37
C LYS A 92 4.08 18.32 -16.13
N ASN A 93 3.14 19.24 -15.88
CA ASN A 93 1.73 18.90 -15.87
C ASN A 93 1.29 18.65 -17.32
N THR A 94 0.64 17.53 -17.57
CA THR A 94 0.22 17.10 -18.90
C THR A 94 -1.30 17.04 -19.04
N GLY A 95 -2.00 16.88 -17.89
CA GLY A 95 -3.46 16.84 -17.87
C GLY A 95 -4.00 16.93 -16.44
N SER A 96 -5.31 16.85 -16.34
CA SER A 96 -6.03 16.84 -15.08
C SER A 96 -7.32 16.03 -15.15
N PHE A 97 -7.69 15.42 -14.03
CA PHE A 97 -8.96 14.76 -13.85
C PHE A 97 -9.84 15.58 -12.89
N SER A 98 -11.13 15.63 -13.21
CA SER A 98 -12.20 16.08 -12.32
C SER A 98 -13.23 14.97 -12.25
N LEU A 99 -13.20 14.20 -11.15
CA LEU A 99 -13.98 12.98 -10.98
C LEU A 99 -14.91 13.11 -9.78
N LYS A 100 -16.06 12.45 -9.84
CA LYS A 100 -17.01 12.34 -8.75
C LYS A 100 -17.26 10.87 -8.42
N LEU A 101 -17.12 10.53 -7.13
CA LEU A 101 -17.44 9.19 -6.63
C LEU A 101 -18.96 9.08 -6.47
N LYS A 102 -19.56 8.10 -7.11
CA LYS A 102 -20.97 7.75 -6.98
C LYS A 102 -21.22 6.73 -5.86
N SER A 103 -22.47 6.57 -5.48
CA SER A 103 -22.89 5.62 -4.43
C SER A 103 -22.58 4.14 -4.74
N ASN A 104 -22.44 3.79 -6.02
CA ASN A 104 -22.04 2.45 -6.47
C ASN A 104 -20.49 2.30 -6.60
N TYR A 105 -19.72 3.24 -6.01
CA TYR A 105 -18.26 3.27 -6.07
C TYR A 105 -17.68 3.39 -7.49
N GLU A 106 -18.42 3.99 -8.39
CA GLU A 106 -18.00 4.37 -9.73
C GLU A 106 -17.45 5.80 -9.70
N LEU A 107 -16.29 6.02 -10.33
CA LEU A 107 -15.75 7.35 -10.56
C LEU A 107 -16.11 7.80 -11.98
N ASN A 108 -16.87 8.89 -12.06
CA ASN A 108 -17.24 9.50 -13.33
C ASN A 108 -16.81 10.94 -13.38
N GLY A 109 -16.45 11.40 -14.55
CA GLY A 109 -16.06 12.79 -14.76
C GLY A 109 -15.32 12.99 -16.07
N ILE A 110 -14.37 13.89 -16.07
CA ILE A 110 -13.62 14.30 -17.25
C ILE A 110 -12.12 14.28 -16.99
N TRP A 111 -11.37 13.99 -18.03
CA TRP A 111 -9.96 14.28 -18.18
C TRP A 111 -9.79 15.43 -19.16
N GLN A 112 -8.89 16.36 -18.87
CA GLN A 112 -8.53 17.48 -19.75
C GLN A 112 -7.01 17.55 -19.88
N ASN A 113 -6.49 17.86 -21.08
CA ASN A 113 -5.07 18.16 -21.23
C ASN A 113 -4.71 19.52 -20.61
N GLU A 114 -3.42 19.83 -20.48
CA GLU A 114 -2.91 21.07 -19.88
C GLU A 114 -3.49 22.33 -20.55
N LYS A 115 -3.61 22.33 -21.88
CA LYS A 115 -4.14 23.46 -22.66
C LYS A 115 -5.65 23.61 -22.59
N LYS A 116 -6.36 22.61 -22.07
CA LYS A 116 -7.84 22.54 -21.99
C LYS A 116 -8.55 22.57 -23.33
N ASP A 117 -7.84 22.30 -24.43
CA ASP A 117 -8.40 22.20 -25.78
C ASP A 117 -8.85 20.78 -26.15
N LYS A 118 -8.52 19.78 -25.26
CA LYS A 118 -8.99 18.39 -25.36
C LYS A 118 -9.62 17.97 -24.05
N GLN A 119 -10.82 17.41 -24.16
CA GLN A 119 -11.56 16.87 -23.02
C GLN A 119 -12.13 15.51 -23.39
N PHE A 120 -12.08 14.56 -22.46
CA PHE A 120 -12.60 13.21 -22.62
C PHE A 120 -13.36 12.78 -21.39
N ASP A 121 -14.43 12.02 -21.59
CA ASP A 121 -15.19 11.41 -20.50
C ASP A 121 -14.39 10.30 -19.85
N VAL A 122 -14.52 10.19 -18.53
CA VAL A 122 -13.88 9.16 -17.71
C VAL A 122 -14.96 8.39 -16.98
N THR A 123 -14.88 7.05 -17.07
CA THR A 123 -15.75 6.14 -16.32
C THR A 123 -14.89 5.01 -15.78
N LEU A 124 -14.85 4.86 -14.44
CA LEU A 124 -14.00 3.91 -13.74
C LEU A 124 -14.82 3.22 -12.64
N GLN A 125 -14.68 1.92 -12.50
CA GLN A 125 -15.28 1.12 -11.45
C GLN A 125 -14.21 0.76 -10.41
N CYS A 126 -14.52 0.93 -9.11
CA CYS A 126 -13.69 0.46 -8.02
C CYS A 126 -13.65 -1.08 -8.01
N LEU A 127 -12.47 -1.64 -7.82
CA LEU A 127 -12.28 -3.09 -7.75
C LEU A 127 -12.61 -3.64 -6.36
N GLU A 128 -12.44 -2.81 -5.30
CA GLU A 128 -12.78 -3.16 -3.93
C GLU A 128 -14.28 -3.06 -3.67
N ASN A 129 -14.81 -3.96 -2.84
CA ASN A 129 -16.20 -3.98 -2.41
C ASN A 129 -16.41 -3.09 -1.16
N LEU A 130 -16.39 -1.78 -1.35
CA LEU A 130 -16.56 -0.81 -0.27
C LEU A 130 -17.96 -0.81 0.36
N ALA A 131 -18.94 -1.47 -0.26
CA ALA A 131 -20.25 -1.68 0.34
C ALA A 131 -20.17 -2.66 1.51
N GLU A 132 -19.32 -3.67 1.43
CA GLU A 132 -19.13 -4.66 2.47
C GLU A 132 -18.13 -4.21 3.53
N PHE A 133 -17.03 -3.62 3.11
CA PHE A 133 -16.01 -3.07 4.01
C PHE A 133 -15.71 -1.61 3.65
N ASN A 134 -16.24 -0.67 4.44
CA ASN A 134 -15.97 0.76 4.26
C ASN A 134 -15.00 1.24 5.35
N GLN A 135 -13.79 1.56 4.95
CA GLN A 135 -12.73 2.05 5.84
C GLN A 135 -13.11 3.30 6.65
N LYS A 136 -14.06 4.12 6.17
CA LYS A 136 -14.54 5.31 6.89
C LYS A 136 -15.27 4.95 8.20
N ASN A 137 -15.70 3.69 8.34
CA ASN A 137 -16.37 3.20 9.55
C ASN A 137 -15.40 2.73 10.63
N TYR A 138 -14.09 2.83 10.39
CA TYR A 138 -13.07 2.33 11.30
C TYR A 138 -12.09 3.41 11.70
N THR A 139 -11.61 3.33 12.93
CA THR A 139 -10.54 4.16 13.47
C THR A 139 -9.45 3.27 14.02
N TYR A 140 -8.21 3.62 13.72
CA TYR A 140 -7.02 2.86 14.08
C TYR A 140 -6.18 3.68 15.07
N LYS A 141 -5.77 3.07 16.19
CA LYS A 141 -4.94 3.71 17.22
C LYS A 141 -3.78 2.83 17.59
N PHE A 142 -2.58 3.29 17.28
CA PHE A 142 -1.37 2.66 17.78
C PHE A 142 -1.13 3.00 19.26
N ASN A 143 -0.63 2.01 19.98
CA ASN A 143 0.10 2.21 21.23
C ASN A 143 1.59 2.03 20.91
N ILE A 144 2.36 3.10 21.04
CA ILE A 144 3.78 3.15 20.71
C ILE A 144 4.53 3.58 21.97
N TYR A 145 5.65 2.96 22.26
CA TYR A 145 6.53 3.32 23.37
C TYR A 145 7.97 3.50 22.88
N LYS A 146 8.79 4.21 23.66
CA LYS A 146 10.24 4.29 23.40
C LYS A 146 10.93 3.08 24.01
N GLY A 147 11.75 2.42 23.23
CA GLY A 147 12.58 1.30 23.63
C GLY A 147 13.99 1.43 23.09
N LYS A 148 14.95 0.78 23.74
CA LYS A 148 16.33 0.70 23.24
C LYS A 148 16.50 -0.58 22.45
N VAL A 149 17.05 -0.44 21.25
CA VAL A 149 17.35 -1.56 20.35
C VAL A 149 18.79 -1.40 19.87
N GLU A 150 19.47 -2.50 19.71
CA GLU A 150 20.79 -2.56 19.12
C GLU A 150 20.67 -2.31 17.60
N ASN A 151 21.39 -1.31 17.10
CA ASN A 151 21.45 -0.99 15.68
C ASN A 151 22.52 -1.83 14.96
N PHE A 152 22.63 -1.68 13.65
CA PHE A 152 23.60 -2.43 12.84
C PHE A 152 25.09 -2.17 13.22
N ASN A 153 25.38 -1.13 14.01
CA ASN A 153 26.70 -0.85 14.56
C ASN A 153 26.91 -1.46 15.97
N ASN A 154 26.01 -2.33 16.43
CA ASN A 154 25.98 -2.89 17.77
C ASN A 154 25.87 -1.83 18.88
N GLN A 155 25.20 -0.73 18.61
CA GLN A 155 24.98 0.37 19.55
C GLN A 155 23.52 0.40 19.98
N LEU A 156 23.25 0.52 21.28
CA LEU A 156 21.92 0.73 21.81
C LEU A 156 21.44 2.14 21.49
N SER A 157 20.40 2.23 20.68
CA SER A 157 19.75 3.49 20.28
C SER A 157 18.28 3.49 20.66
N ASP A 158 17.70 4.68 20.88
CA ASP A 158 16.29 4.85 21.19
C ASP A 158 15.45 4.77 19.93
N TYR A 159 14.47 3.87 19.92
CA TYR A 159 13.50 3.70 18.84
C TYR A 159 12.07 3.77 19.35
N TYR A 160 11.13 4.03 18.46
CA TYR A 160 9.71 3.88 18.73
C TYR A 160 9.28 2.46 18.42
N MET A 161 8.69 1.79 19.41
CA MET A 161 8.24 0.40 19.34
C MET A 161 6.73 0.36 19.30
N ILE A 162 6.16 -0.49 18.45
CA ILE A 162 4.72 -0.74 18.41
C ILE A 162 4.38 -1.81 19.45
N ASP A 163 3.54 -1.44 20.45
CA ASP A 163 2.98 -2.41 21.41
C ASP A 163 1.76 -3.11 20.80
N ARG A 164 0.82 -2.31 20.29
CA ARG A 164 -0.42 -2.82 19.69
C ARG A 164 -1.07 -1.79 18.78
N LEU A 165 -1.99 -2.28 17.94
CA LEU A 165 -2.94 -1.48 17.17
C LEU A 165 -4.36 -1.82 17.60
N ASP A 166 -5.07 -0.86 18.17
CA ASP A 166 -6.49 -0.97 18.52
C ASP A 166 -7.35 -0.48 17.35
N ILE A 167 -8.36 -1.27 16.98
CA ILE A 167 -9.31 -0.99 15.90
C ILE A 167 -10.69 -0.72 16.52
N TYR A 168 -11.29 0.41 16.15
CA TYR A 168 -12.60 0.84 16.63
C TYR A 168 -13.58 0.99 15.46
N ASN A 169 -14.86 0.67 15.72
CA ASN A 169 -15.94 0.91 14.78
C ASN A 169 -16.45 2.36 14.83
N SER A 170 -17.44 2.70 14.00
CA SER A 170 -18.07 4.04 13.94
C SER A 170 -18.74 4.46 15.25
N LYS A 171 -19.13 3.52 16.11
CA LYS A 171 -19.67 3.78 17.46
C LYS A 171 -18.57 4.00 18.51
N LYS A 172 -17.30 3.99 18.12
CA LYS A 172 -16.11 4.06 19.00
C LYS A 172 -15.97 2.86 19.92
N GLU A 173 -16.58 1.74 19.60
CA GLU A 173 -16.39 0.47 20.30
C GLU A 173 -15.13 -0.20 19.75
N LYS A 174 -14.25 -0.66 20.66
CA LYS A 174 -13.07 -1.41 20.26
C LYS A 174 -13.49 -2.80 19.80
N ILE A 175 -13.25 -3.11 18.53
CA ILE A 175 -13.66 -4.37 17.90
C ILE A 175 -12.52 -5.37 17.81
N GLN A 176 -11.26 -4.90 17.75
CA GLN A 176 -10.09 -5.76 17.71
C GLN A 176 -8.86 -5.05 18.25
N THR A 177 -7.93 -5.84 18.81
CA THR A 177 -6.57 -5.41 19.12
C THR A 177 -5.60 -6.32 18.38
N LEU A 178 -4.77 -5.75 17.52
CA LEU A 178 -3.63 -6.44 16.91
C LEU A 178 -2.42 -6.25 17.82
N SER A 179 -1.70 -7.34 18.10
CA SER A 179 -0.55 -7.35 19.01
C SER A 179 0.52 -8.35 18.54
N GLY A 180 1.58 -8.50 19.32
CA GLY A 180 2.67 -9.40 18.94
C GLY A 180 3.64 -8.80 17.93
N PHE A 181 3.84 -7.50 17.98
CA PHE A 181 4.77 -6.73 17.12
C PHE A 181 6.22 -6.81 17.60
N LYS A 182 6.64 -7.92 18.18
CA LYS A 182 8.01 -8.08 18.69
C LYS A 182 9.04 -7.61 17.67
N ASN A 183 9.88 -6.66 18.07
CA ASN A 183 10.90 -6.00 17.23
C ASN A 183 10.34 -5.20 16.04
N ALA A 184 9.04 -4.96 15.98
CA ALA A 184 8.46 -4.06 15.00
C ALA A 184 8.64 -2.61 15.47
N LEU A 185 9.20 -1.77 14.60
CA LEU A 185 9.50 -0.38 14.86
C LEU A 185 8.70 0.51 13.93
N SER A 186 8.38 1.70 14.41
CA SER A 186 7.72 2.74 13.63
C SER A 186 8.42 4.07 13.92
N ASP A 187 8.20 5.05 13.08
CA ASP A 187 8.42 6.45 13.43
C ASP A 187 7.53 6.81 14.63
N ASN A 188 7.67 8.04 15.14
CA ASN A 188 6.77 8.58 16.17
C ASN A 188 5.29 8.65 15.70
N ILE A 189 5.01 8.30 14.45
CA ILE A 189 3.70 8.18 13.83
C ILE A 189 3.54 6.74 13.34
N GLY A 190 2.61 5.97 13.89
CA GLY A 190 2.27 4.65 13.36
C GLY A 190 1.59 4.77 11.99
N GLN A 191 1.99 3.93 11.04
CA GLN A 191 1.48 3.94 9.68
C GLN A 191 0.67 2.67 9.40
N VAL A 192 -0.59 2.85 9.03
CA VAL A 192 -1.50 1.81 8.55
C VAL A 192 -1.78 2.07 7.09
N GLU A 193 -1.63 1.07 6.26
CA GLU A 193 -2.10 1.09 4.88
C GLU A 193 -3.18 0.03 4.70
N LEU A 194 -4.28 0.41 4.08
CA LEU A 194 -5.41 -0.47 3.76
C LEU A 194 -5.38 -0.73 2.26
N GLU A 195 -5.28 -2.00 1.87
CA GLU A 195 -5.24 -2.44 0.47
C GLU A 195 -5.80 -3.86 0.37
N ASP A 196 -6.48 -4.20 -0.71
CA ASP A 196 -6.92 -5.58 -0.98
C ASP A 196 -5.73 -6.42 -1.45
N ILE A 197 -5.00 -7.04 -0.53
CA ILE A 197 -3.75 -7.76 -0.81
C ILE A 197 -3.96 -9.22 -1.21
N ASN A 198 -5.15 -9.77 -0.99
CA ASN A 198 -5.51 -11.13 -1.42
C ASN A 198 -6.48 -11.15 -2.62
N PHE A 199 -6.88 -9.96 -3.10
CA PHE A 199 -7.75 -9.74 -4.26
C PHE A 199 -9.16 -10.35 -4.11
N ASP A 200 -9.69 -10.37 -2.89
CA ASP A 200 -11.06 -10.83 -2.59
C ASP A 200 -12.09 -9.69 -2.58
N GLY A 201 -11.64 -8.46 -2.79
CA GLY A 201 -12.42 -7.24 -2.82
C GLY A 201 -12.56 -6.56 -1.45
N LEU A 202 -11.99 -7.12 -0.38
CA LEU A 202 -12.02 -6.52 0.95
C LEU A 202 -10.66 -5.91 1.29
N LEU A 203 -10.68 -4.80 2.02
CA LEU A 203 -9.44 -4.13 2.41
C LEU A 203 -8.79 -4.86 3.58
N ASP A 204 -7.54 -5.17 3.42
CA ASP A 204 -6.63 -5.76 4.40
C ASP A 204 -5.78 -4.68 5.07
N ILE A 205 -5.01 -5.04 6.09
CA ILE A 205 -4.12 -4.12 6.80
C ILE A 205 -2.66 -4.45 6.51
N LYS A 206 -1.89 -3.41 6.13
CA LYS A 206 -0.43 -3.41 6.14
C LYS A 206 0.05 -2.42 7.20
N ILE A 207 0.96 -2.86 8.07
CA ILE A 207 1.58 -2.02 9.09
C ILE A 207 3.06 -1.89 8.75
N TYR A 208 3.49 -0.67 8.44
CA TYR A 208 4.90 -0.41 8.15
C TYR A 208 5.76 -0.63 9.38
N ILE A 209 6.85 -1.37 9.21
CA ILE A 209 7.87 -1.64 10.22
C ILE A 209 9.25 -1.30 9.68
N TYR A 210 10.17 -1.04 10.60
CA TYR A 210 11.54 -0.65 10.33
C TYR A 210 12.51 -1.61 11.02
N PHE A 211 13.64 -1.90 10.37
CA PHE A 211 14.66 -2.81 10.86
C PHE A 211 15.98 -2.07 11.15
N PRO A 212 16.25 -1.64 12.39
CA PRO A 212 17.45 -0.87 12.74
C PRO A 212 18.74 -1.70 12.71
N ASP A 213 18.63 -3.02 12.73
CA ASP A 213 19.72 -3.99 12.73
C ASP A 213 20.27 -4.28 11.31
N ARG A 214 19.67 -3.68 10.27
CA ARG A 214 20.14 -3.79 8.89
C ARG A 214 21.02 -2.61 8.51
N ILE A 215 22.01 -2.87 7.63
CA ILE A 215 22.97 -1.85 7.13
C ILE A 215 22.27 -0.69 6.42
N ARG A 216 21.18 -0.99 5.71
CA ARG A 216 20.27 -0.01 5.13
C ARG A 216 19.02 -0.01 5.99
N ASP A 217 18.55 1.18 6.31
CA ASP A 217 17.32 1.38 7.07
C ASP A 217 16.10 0.83 6.30
N ASP A 218 16.11 -0.47 6.05
CA ASP A 218 15.09 -1.16 5.27
C ASP A 218 13.80 -1.28 6.09
N GLY A 219 12.71 -0.89 5.47
CA GLY A 219 11.37 -1.12 5.99
C GLY A 219 10.72 -2.36 5.38
N SER A 220 9.67 -2.81 5.99
CA SER A 220 8.77 -3.83 5.47
C SER A 220 7.36 -3.62 6.02
N PHE A 221 6.48 -4.57 5.76
CA PHE A 221 5.13 -4.55 6.30
C PHE A 221 4.80 -5.82 7.08
N LEU A 222 4.02 -5.65 8.15
CA LEU A 222 3.23 -6.73 8.72
C LEU A 222 1.90 -6.77 7.98
N TYR A 223 1.46 -7.96 7.61
CA TYR A 223 0.28 -8.17 6.77
C TYR A 223 -0.83 -8.85 7.57
N TYR A 224 -2.04 -8.27 7.55
CA TYR A 224 -3.22 -8.82 8.18
C TYR A 224 -4.35 -8.89 7.17
N ILE A 225 -4.82 -10.11 6.88
CA ILE A 225 -5.91 -10.39 5.95
C ILE A 225 -7.25 -10.32 6.70
N TYR A 226 -8.24 -9.64 6.12
CA TYR A 226 -9.57 -9.59 6.69
C TYR A 226 -10.33 -10.91 6.45
N ASP A 227 -10.62 -11.64 7.54
CA ASP A 227 -11.44 -12.84 7.49
C ASP A 227 -12.92 -12.44 7.59
N LYS A 228 -13.63 -12.49 6.47
CA LYS A 228 -15.05 -12.15 6.37
C LYS A 228 -15.94 -12.98 7.29
N THR A 229 -15.61 -14.25 7.52
CA THR A 229 -16.39 -15.17 8.35
C THR A 229 -16.28 -14.80 9.81
N LYS A 230 -15.08 -14.51 10.28
CA LYS A 230 -14.80 -14.10 11.65
C LYS A 230 -15.01 -12.62 11.90
N LYS A 231 -15.02 -11.81 10.83
CA LYS A 231 -15.05 -10.34 10.85
C LYS A 231 -13.86 -9.75 11.62
N GLU A 232 -12.68 -10.32 11.42
CA GLU A 232 -11.45 -9.92 12.07
C GLU A 232 -10.26 -9.93 11.09
N PHE A 233 -9.22 -9.17 11.41
CA PHE A 233 -7.95 -9.17 10.69
C PHE A 233 -7.04 -10.28 11.26
N VAL A 234 -6.57 -11.17 10.39
CA VAL A 234 -5.71 -12.30 10.75
C VAL A 234 -4.31 -12.10 10.19
N ARG A 235 -3.30 -12.17 11.06
CA ARG A 235 -1.88 -11.99 10.68
C ARG A 235 -1.43 -13.05 9.68
N ASN A 236 -0.78 -12.61 8.61
CA ASN A 236 -0.22 -13.50 7.59
C ASN A 236 1.32 -13.47 7.61
N THR A 237 1.90 -14.32 8.45
CA THR A 237 3.36 -14.44 8.61
C THR A 237 4.08 -15.02 7.38
N LYS A 238 3.36 -15.62 6.42
CA LYS A 238 3.95 -16.07 5.16
C LYS A 238 4.26 -14.89 4.23
N LEU A 239 3.37 -13.90 4.15
CA LEU A 239 3.63 -12.67 3.40
C LEU A 239 4.78 -11.87 4.03
N GLU A 240 4.83 -11.79 5.36
CA GLU A 240 5.90 -11.09 6.08
C GLU A 240 7.30 -11.64 5.75
N LYS A 241 7.43 -12.94 5.48
CA LYS A 241 8.70 -13.56 5.07
C LYS A 241 9.16 -13.16 3.68
N LEU A 242 8.25 -12.63 2.86
CA LEU A 242 8.56 -12.08 1.54
C LEU A 242 8.92 -10.58 1.62
N GLU A 243 8.79 -10.00 2.82
CA GLU A 243 9.13 -8.61 3.13
C GLU A 243 8.29 -7.57 2.35
N TYR A 244 8.92 -6.74 1.51
CA TYR A 244 8.26 -5.65 0.81
C TYR A 244 7.63 -6.16 -0.50
N LEU A 245 6.30 -6.06 -0.59
CA LEU A 245 5.52 -6.57 -1.72
C LEU A 245 4.78 -5.46 -2.44
N PHE A 246 4.66 -5.61 -3.76
CA PHE A 246 3.86 -4.74 -4.62
C PHE A 246 2.69 -5.52 -5.20
N PHE A 247 1.48 -4.99 -5.03
CA PHE A 247 0.25 -5.64 -5.44
C PHE A 247 -0.23 -5.12 -6.79
N ASP A 248 -0.73 -6.02 -7.63
CA ASP A 248 -1.31 -5.74 -8.93
C ASP A 248 -2.76 -6.23 -8.96
N ALA A 249 -3.68 -5.35 -8.59
CA ALA A 249 -5.10 -5.65 -8.52
C ALA A 249 -5.69 -6.09 -9.88
N LYS A 250 -5.15 -5.57 -11.00
CA LYS A 250 -5.59 -5.92 -12.36
C LYS A 250 -5.35 -7.38 -12.68
N ASN A 251 -4.13 -7.85 -12.43
CA ASN A 251 -3.72 -9.22 -12.74
C ASN A 251 -3.99 -10.19 -11.59
N LYS A 252 -4.39 -9.66 -10.41
CA LYS A 252 -4.54 -10.38 -9.15
C LYS A 252 -3.26 -11.14 -8.78
N GLU A 253 -2.14 -10.44 -8.88
CA GLU A 253 -0.80 -10.92 -8.63
C GLU A 253 -0.07 -9.97 -7.68
N PHE A 254 0.90 -10.45 -6.97
CA PHE A 254 1.83 -9.60 -6.25
C PHE A 254 3.26 -10.02 -6.54
N VAL A 255 4.19 -9.08 -6.44
CA VAL A 255 5.58 -9.29 -6.79
C VAL A 255 6.49 -8.88 -5.64
N ARG A 256 7.54 -9.68 -5.44
CA ARG A 256 8.71 -9.37 -4.64
C ARG A 256 9.85 -9.03 -5.58
N TYR A 257 10.44 -7.86 -5.38
CA TYR A 257 11.65 -7.44 -6.11
C TYR A 257 12.88 -7.66 -5.25
N GLU A 258 13.90 -8.25 -5.82
CA GLU A 258 15.24 -8.34 -5.24
C GLU A 258 16.25 -7.74 -6.21
N ALA A 259 17.15 -6.91 -5.73
CA ALA A 259 18.26 -6.37 -6.49
C ALA A 259 19.51 -6.30 -5.59
N ASP A 260 20.67 -6.67 -6.12
CA ASP A 260 21.93 -6.63 -5.39
C ASP A 260 22.68 -5.28 -5.52
N GLY A 261 22.14 -4.39 -6.36
CA GLY A 261 22.72 -3.08 -6.65
C GLY A 261 23.88 -3.09 -7.64
N SER A 262 24.25 -4.26 -8.18
CA SER A 262 25.26 -4.43 -9.25
C SER A 262 24.64 -4.60 -10.63
N GLY A 263 23.33 -4.77 -10.73
CA GLY A 263 22.62 -5.00 -11.99
C GLY A 263 21.95 -6.39 -12.08
N ASN A 264 22.12 -7.22 -11.04
CA ASN A 264 21.33 -8.44 -10.92
C ASN A 264 20.00 -8.13 -10.26
N GLU A 265 18.91 -8.53 -10.92
CA GLU A 265 17.55 -8.35 -10.46
C GLU A 265 16.80 -9.68 -10.50
N HIS A 266 15.92 -9.90 -9.52
CA HIS A 266 15.09 -11.08 -9.43
C HIS A 266 13.68 -10.72 -9.00
N ASP A 267 12.73 -10.80 -9.92
CA ASP A 267 11.32 -10.57 -9.68
C ASP A 267 10.61 -11.90 -9.52
N MET A 268 9.90 -12.05 -8.41
CA MET A 268 9.11 -13.21 -8.08
C MET A 268 7.63 -12.86 -8.02
N TYR A 269 6.84 -13.40 -8.93
CA TYR A 269 5.41 -13.14 -9.06
C TYR A 269 4.59 -14.26 -8.43
N TYR A 270 3.64 -13.88 -7.59
CA TYR A 270 2.80 -14.80 -6.84
C TYR A 270 1.32 -14.57 -7.15
N LYS A 271 0.52 -15.62 -7.03
CA LYS A 271 -0.92 -15.59 -7.17
C LYS A 271 -1.61 -16.31 -6.03
N TRP A 272 -2.72 -15.73 -5.54
CA TRP A 272 -3.55 -16.36 -4.53
C TRP A 272 -4.39 -17.51 -5.12
N SER A 273 -4.47 -18.60 -4.38
CA SER A 273 -5.33 -19.75 -4.67
C SER A 273 -5.65 -20.49 -3.38
N ASN A 274 -6.94 -20.76 -3.11
CA ASN A 274 -7.40 -21.50 -1.91
C ASN A 274 -6.82 -20.94 -0.59
N ASN A 275 -6.94 -19.64 -0.35
CA ASN A 275 -6.45 -18.94 0.85
C ASN A 275 -4.92 -19.09 1.10
N ASN A 276 -4.18 -19.41 0.06
CA ASN A 276 -2.72 -19.45 0.07
C ASN A 276 -2.20 -18.79 -1.21
N PHE A 277 -0.90 -18.54 -1.29
CA PHE A 277 -0.30 -17.99 -2.49
C PHE A 277 0.83 -18.88 -3.00
N TYR A 278 1.07 -18.81 -4.30
CA TYR A 278 2.00 -19.67 -5.01
C TYR A 278 2.78 -18.85 -6.01
N LEU A 279 4.07 -19.17 -6.15
CA LEU A 279 4.92 -18.61 -7.19
C LEU A 279 4.40 -19.06 -8.56
N ILE A 280 4.22 -18.11 -9.48
CA ILE A 280 3.73 -18.36 -10.85
C ILE A 280 4.74 -17.97 -11.91
N ARG A 281 5.66 -17.07 -11.61
CA ARG A 281 6.70 -16.62 -12.54
C ARG A 281 7.89 -16.06 -11.78
N GLU A 282 9.08 -16.29 -12.32
CA GLU A 282 10.31 -15.59 -11.95
C GLU A 282 10.90 -14.93 -13.20
N VAL A 283 11.49 -13.76 -12.99
CA VAL A 283 12.23 -13.02 -14.02
C VAL A 283 13.57 -12.63 -13.43
N LYS A 284 14.67 -13.05 -14.05
CA LYS A 284 16.04 -12.77 -13.59
C LYS A 284 16.81 -12.04 -14.66
N ALA A 285 17.29 -10.85 -14.33
CA ALA A 285 18.28 -10.12 -15.11
C ALA A 285 19.65 -10.26 -14.46
N PHE A 286 20.70 -10.31 -15.26
CA PHE A 286 22.07 -10.46 -14.81
C PHE A 286 22.94 -9.33 -15.37
N GLU A 287 23.81 -8.74 -14.54
CA GLU A 287 24.71 -7.65 -14.91
C GLU A 287 25.51 -7.97 -16.19
N ASP A 288 26.03 -9.19 -16.29
CA ASP A 288 26.88 -9.62 -17.40
C ASP A 288 26.12 -10.17 -18.62
N SER A 289 24.78 -10.08 -18.63
CA SER A 289 23.95 -10.66 -19.69
C SER A 289 22.97 -9.64 -20.26
N SER A 290 22.92 -9.55 -21.59
CA SER A 290 21.84 -8.82 -22.26
C SER A 290 20.52 -9.58 -22.30
N LYS A 291 20.51 -10.82 -21.80
CA LYS A 291 19.34 -11.69 -21.79
C LYS A 291 18.74 -11.79 -20.40
N THR A 292 17.43 -11.85 -20.36
CA THR A 292 16.63 -12.05 -19.15
C THR A 292 16.09 -13.47 -19.13
N LEU A 293 16.28 -14.18 -18.02
CA LEU A 293 15.77 -15.55 -17.82
C LEU A 293 14.36 -15.50 -17.22
N TYR A 294 13.43 -16.18 -17.87
CA TYR A 294 12.04 -16.34 -17.45
C TYR A 294 11.78 -17.77 -17.02
N THR A 295 11.19 -17.96 -15.85
CA THR A 295 10.71 -19.27 -15.38
C THR A 295 9.21 -19.17 -15.07
N GLU A 296 8.39 -20.03 -15.65
CA GLU A 296 6.95 -20.09 -15.45
C GLU A 296 6.56 -21.33 -14.64
N TYR A 297 5.57 -21.14 -13.74
CA TYR A 297 5.07 -22.21 -12.87
C TYR A 297 3.55 -22.34 -13.02
N GLN A 298 3.06 -23.56 -12.82
CA GLN A 298 1.64 -23.86 -12.67
C GLN A 298 1.34 -24.32 -11.25
N ILE A 299 0.17 -23.94 -10.75
CA ILE A 299 -0.30 -24.40 -9.44
C ILE A 299 -0.92 -25.79 -9.62
N LYS A 300 -0.27 -26.82 -9.08
CA LYS A 300 -0.74 -28.22 -9.11
C LYS A 300 -0.68 -28.79 -7.70
N ASN A 301 -1.79 -29.34 -7.21
CA ASN A 301 -1.88 -29.96 -5.88
C ASN A 301 -1.33 -29.04 -4.76
N ASN A 302 -1.71 -27.75 -4.79
CA ASN A 302 -1.26 -26.72 -3.84
C ASN A 302 0.28 -26.55 -3.80
N LYS A 303 0.94 -26.69 -4.93
CA LYS A 303 2.40 -26.45 -5.10
C LYS A 303 2.66 -25.72 -6.41
N SER A 304 3.70 -24.89 -6.42
CA SER A 304 4.26 -24.31 -7.64
C SER A 304 5.10 -25.37 -8.35
N VAL A 305 4.72 -25.72 -9.58
CA VAL A 305 5.43 -26.71 -10.40
C VAL A 305 5.98 -26.00 -11.63
N LYS A 306 7.30 -26.00 -11.81
CA LYS A 306 7.98 -25.42 -12.98
C LYS A 306 7.49 -26.10 -14.26
N VAL A 307 7.07 -25.30 -15.24
CA VAL A 307 6.54 -25.80 -16.52
C VAL A 307 7.31 -25.31 -17.72
N LYS A 308 8.00 -24.17 -17.60
CA LYS A 308 8.76 -23.59 -18.70
C LYS A 308 9.91 -22.73 -18.19
N GLU A 309 11.01 -22.72 -18.95
CA GLU A 309 12.12 -21.80 -18.76
C GLU A 309 12.66 -21.37 -20.11
N TYR A 310 12.96 -20.10 -20.26
CA TYR A 310 13.46 -19.55 -21.52
C TYR A 310 14.14 -18.19 -21.29
N GLU A 311 15.02 -17.82 -22.22
CA GLU A 311 15.67 -16.50 -22.25
C GLU A 311 15.04 -15.61 -23.32
N LYS A 312 15.04 -14.31 -23.07
CA LYS A 312 14.67 -13.24 -24.03
C LYS A 312 15.75 -12.20 -24.12
#